data_f730d3a83bdc06d5be14ed57fee73067
#
_entry.id   f730d3a83bdc06d5be14ed57fee73067
#
_cell.length_a   1.000
_cell.length_b   1.000
_cell.length_c   1.000
_cell.angle_alpha   90.00
_cell.angle_beta   90.00
_cell.angle_gamma   90.00
#
_symmetry.space_group_name_H-M   'P 1'
#
loop_
_entity.id
_entity.type
_entity.pdbx_description
1 polymer ?
#
loop_
_entity_poly.entity_id
_entity_poly.type
_entity_poly.pdbx_seq_one_letter_code
_entity_poly.pdbx_strand_id
1 'polypeptide(L)'
;LGVELKENIKRQWWRTVVQSREDIVGLDSSVILPRKVWEASGHVREFSDPLIECTSCHKRFRQDHLEEAFEEKKGRAPESMNDIACPNCGGKNIWTEPKAFNGLLQTFLGPVAAEEGLHYLRPETAQGIFVNFANVVGAARMKPPFGIGQIGKSFRNEITPGNFIFRTREFEQMEMEFFVEPGTDEEWHDYWIEQRMNWYTDLGINPENLRLFEHAKEKLSHYSKRTVDIEYRFGFQGSEFGELEGIANRTDFDLTTHSRESGADLSYFDQVKGERWTPYVIEPAAGLTRSLMAFLVDAYHEDEAPNTKGGVDVRTVLRLDYRLAPIKAAILPLSRNEDLSPVARNLAQELRGYWNIDFDDSGAIGRRYRRQDEIGTPFCVTVDFETLDDQAVTVRERDTMQQERVSLSKLREYLGAKLVS
;
A
#
# COMPACT_ATOMS: atom_id res chain seq x y z
N LEU A 1 -2.62 -7.95 -14.68
CA LEU A 1 -3.67 -7.62 -13.69
C LEU A 1 -3.08 -6.97 -12.44
N GLY A 2 -2.11 -7.60 -11.75
CA GLY A 2 -1.53 -7.07 -10.50
C GLY A 2 -0.91 -5.68 -10.64
N VAL A 3 -0.22 -5.39 -11.74
CA VAL A 3 0.34 -4.05 -12.01
C VAL A 3 -0.77 -3.01 -12.13
N GLU A 4 -1.83 -3.29 -12.87
CA GLU A 4 -2.97 -2.38 -13.05
C GLU A 4 -3.71 -2.13 -11.72
N LEU A 5 -3.92 -3.19 -10.92
CA LEU A 5 -4.50 -3.04 -9.58
C LEU A 5 -3.63 -2.12 -8.72
N LYS A 6 -2.31 -2.35 -8.71
CA LYS A 6 -1.36 -1.51 -7.98
C LYS A 6 -1.41 -0.04 -8.41
N GLU A 7 -1.43 0.23 -9.71
CA GLU A 7 -1.53 1.60 -10.24
C GLU A 7 -2.90 2.24 -9.91
N ASN A 8 -3.98 1.46 -9.88
CA ASN A 8 -5.29 1.96 -9.44
C ASN A 8 -5.29 2.32 -7.95
N ILE A 9 -4.66 1.51 -7.08
CA ILE A 9 -4.50 1.82 -5.65
C ILE A 9 -3.72 3.13 -5.46
N LYS A 10 -2.57 3.29 -6.14
CA LYS A 10 -1.79 4.54 -6.14
C LYS A 10 -2.65 5.75 -6.54
N ARG A 11 -3.44 5.58 -7.62
CA ARG A 11 -4.30 6.65 -8.13
C ARG A 11 -5.38 7.05 -7.13
N GLN A 12 -6.00 6.08 -6.43
CA GLN A 12 -6.99 6.37 -5.40
C GLN A 12 -6.34 7.04 -4.18
N TRP A 13 -5.18 6.57 -3.73
CA TRP A 13 -4.46 7.22 -2.64
C TRP A 13 -4.06 8.66 -3.00
N TRP A 14 -3.46 8.86 -4.17
CA TRP A 14 -3.04 10.18 -4.64
C TRP A 14 -4.23 11.14 -4.79
N ARG A 15 -5.34 10.63 -5.31
CA ARG A 15 -6.56 11.41 -5.46
C ARG A 15 -7.09 11.89 -4.10
N THR A 16 -7.18 11.01 -3.11
CA THR A 16 -7.77 11.33 -1.80
C THR A 16 -6.83 12.13 -0.90
N VAL A 17 -5.53 11.82 -0.92
CA VAL A 17 -4.55 12.46 -0.02
C VAL A 17 -4.01 13.77 -0.61
N VAL A 18 -3.75 13.82 -1.92
CA VAL A 18 -3.10 14.99 -2.54
C VAL A 18 -4.07 15.81 -3.38
N GLN A 19 -4.73 15.16 -4.37
CA GLN A 19 -5.44 15.88 -5.41
C GLN A 19 -6.75 16.53 -4.95
N SER A 20 -7.47 15.90 -4.01
CA SER A 20 -8.77 16.38 -3.52
C SER A 20 -8.65 17.34 -2.33
N ARG A 21 -7.41 17.73 -1.95
CA ARG A 21 -7.12 18.59 -0.81
C ARG A 21 -6.36 19.83 -1.24
N GLU A 22 -6.61 20.93 -0.54
CA GLU A 22 -5.92 22.21 -0.75
C GLU A 22 -4.68 22.36 0.15
N ASP A 23 -4.60 21.52 1.19
CA ASP A 23 -3.58 21.55 2.23
C ASP A 23 -2.48 20.49 2.07
N ILE A 24 -2.45 19.74 0.94
CA ILE A 24 -1.40 18.75 0.69
C ILE A 24 -0.84 18.92 -0.72
N VAL A 25 0.47 18.86 -0.83
CA VAL A 25 1.21 18.89 -2.10
C VAL A 25 2.00 17.60 -2.32
N GLY A 26 2.28 17.28 -3.58
CA GLY A 26 3.06 16.10 -3.92
C GLY A 26 4.55 16.38 -4.06
N LEU A 27 5.37 15.41 -3.71
CA LEU A 27 6.82 15.42 -3.90
C LEU A 27 7.27 14.07 -4.48
N ASP A 28 8.32 14.12 -5.30
CA ASP A 28 9.08 12.94 -5.71
C ASP A 28 10.57 13.18 -5.42
N SER A 29 11.07 12.63 -4.33
CA SER A 29 12.45 12.78 -3.88
C SER A 29 13.33 11.60 -4.33
N SER A 30 14.65 11.79 -4.26
CA SER A 30 15.63 10.78 -4.67
C SER A 30 15.54 9.49 -3.86
N VAL A 31 15.72 8.35 -4.54
CA VAL A 31 15.83 7.02 -3.92
C VAL A 31 17.18 6.85 -3.21
N ILE A 32 18.25 7.36 -3.83
CA ILE A 32 19.60 7.31 -3.28
C ILE A 32 19.87 8.63 -2.57
N LEU A 33 20.15 8.56 -1.26
CA LEU A 33 20.43 9.72 -0.43
C LEU A 33 21.81 9.60 0.23
N PRO A 34 22.47 10.75 0.47
CA PRO A 34 23.77 10.80 1.14
C PRO A 34 23.72 10.19 2.54
N ARG A 35 24.82 9.55 2.95
CA ARG A 35 24.99 8.97 4.30
C ARG A 35 24.59 9.93 5.42
N LYS A 36 24.92 11.22 5.29
CA LYS A 36 24.62 12.25 6.30
C LYS A 36 23.12 12.39 6.63
N VAL A 37 22.25 12.16 5.65
CA VAL A 37 20.79 12.18 5.88
C VAL A 37 20.40 11.07 6.85
N TRP A 38 20.95 9.88 6.67
CA TRP A 38 20.64 8.69 7.47
C TRP A 38 21.36 8.68 8.83
N GLU A 39 22.49 9.36 8.93
CA GLU A 39 23.15 9.65 10.21
C GLU A 39 22.33 10.65 11.03
N ALA A 40 21.85 11.73 10.40
CA ALA A 40 21.02 12.74 11.04
C ALA A 40 19.70 12.15 11.55
N SER A 41 19.00 11.35 10.75
CA SER A 41 17.75 10.71 11.15
C SER A 41 17.92 9.54 12.15
N GLY A 42 19.18 9.13 12.42
CA GLY A 42 19.48 8.02 13.35
C GLY A 42 19.47 6.63 12.71
N HIS A 43 19.04 6.47 11.45
CA HIS A 43 18.93 5.15 10.80
C HIS A 43 20.25 4.38 10.72
N VAL A 44 21.39 5.05 10.54
CA VAL A 44 22.69 4.36 10.52
C VAL A 44 23.01 3.69 11.84
N ARG A 45 22.55 4.25 12.96
CA ARG A 45 22.82 3.76 14.30
C ARG A 45 21.72 2.82 14.84
N GLU A 46 20.44 3.21 14.67
CA GLU A 46 19.30 2.57 15.30
C GLU A 46 18.62 1.51 14.42
N PHE A 47 18.77 1.59 13.09
CA PHE A 47 18.12 0.68 12.15
C PHE A 47 18.91 -0.63 12.02
N SER A 48 19.10 -1.30 13.15
CA SER A 48 19.84 -2.56 13.23
C SER A 48 19.11 -3.56 14.11
N ASP A 49 19.01 -4.80 13.61
CA ASP A 49 18.39 -5.91 14.29
C ASP A 49 19.45 -6.85 14.91
N PRO A 50 19.21 -7.42 16.11
CA PRO A 50 20.09 -8.43 16.65
C PRO A 50 19.91 -9.74 15.89
N LEU A 51 20.89 -10.10 15.06
CA LEU A 51 20.90 -11.31 14.25
C LEU A 51 21.66 -12.43 14.95
N ILE A 52 21.04 -13.60 15.09
CA ILE A 52 21.66 -14.82 15.58
C ILE A 52 21.55 -15.94 14.55
N GLU A 53 22.49 -16.87 14.56
CA GLU A 53 22.51 -18.04 13.69
C GLU A 53 22.41 -19.33 14.51
N CYS A 54 21.61 -20.26 14.02
CA CYS A 54 21.57 -21.61 14.54
C CYS A 54 22.80 -22.39 14.03
N THR A 55 23.71 -22.81 14.91
CA THR A 55 24.94 -23.51 14.56
C THR A 55 24.72 -24.92 13.99
N SER A 56 23.49 -25.47 14.15
CA SER A 56 23.14 -26.80 13.64
C SER A 56 22.58 -26.76 12.21
N CYS A 57 21.66 -25.83 11.90
CA CYS A 57 21.01 -25.75 10.58
C CYS A 57 21.39 -24.51 9.76
N HIS A 58 22.26 -23.65 10.30
CA HIS A 58 22.76 -22.43 9.68
C HIS A 58 21.68 -21.42 9.26
N LYS A 59 20.45 -21.57 9.78
CA LYS A 59 19.40 -20.58 9.59
C LYS A 59 19.62 -19.41 10.54
N ARG A 60 19.34 -18.20 10.04
CA ARG A 60 19.48 -16.94 10.77
C ARG A 60 18.11 -16.42 11.16
N PHE A 61 18.05 -15.80 12.34
CA PHE A 61 16.83 -15.29 12.94
C PHE A 61 17.11 -13.97 13.66
N ARG A 62 16.08 -13.14 13.80
CA ARG A 62 16.11 -12.03 14.73
C ARG A 62 15.95 -12.57 16.14
N GLN A 63 16.85 -12.19 17.03
CA GLN A 63 16.82 -12.63 18.42
C GLN A 63 15.54 -12.17 19.13
N ASP A 64 15.21 -10.88 19.01
CA ASP A 64 14.02 -10.27 19.61
C ASP A 64 12.72 -11.00 19.22
N HIS A 65 12.54 -11.36 17.96
CA HIS A 65 11.37 -12.13 17.51
C HIS A 65 11.30 -13.54 18.11
N LEU A 66 12.46 -14.17 18.34
CA LEU A 66 12.49 -15.48 18.99
C LEU A 66 12.14 -15.39 20.47
N GLU A 67 12.59 -14.33 21.14
CA GLU A 67 12.28 -14.04 22.54
C GLU A 67 10.79 -13.72 22.72
N GLU A 68 10.21 -12.88 21.86
CA GLU A 68 8.76 -12.57 21.83
C GLU A 68 7.92 -13.84 21.63
N ALA A 69 8.24 -14.64 20.60
CA ALA A 69 7.52 -15.88 20.32
C ALA A 69 7.63 -16.92 21.45
N PHE A 70 8.75 -16.91 22.18
CA PHE A 70 8.90 -17.75 23.38
C PHE A 70 8.03 -17.23 24.53
N GLU A 71 8.01 -15.92 24.75
CA GLU A 71 7.21 -15.29 25.80
C GLU A 71 5.71 -15.51 25.58
N GLU A 72 5.23 -15.30 24.36
CA GLU A 72 3.84 -15.60 23.97
C GLU A 72 3.45 -17.05 24.25
N LYS A 73 4.36 -18.00 23.93
CA LYS A 73 4.10 -19.44 24.10
C LYS A 73 4.20 -19.91 25.53
N LYS A 74 5.07 -19.29 26.35
CA LYS A 74 5.41 -19.75 27.69
C LYS A 74 4.84 -18.87 28.80
N GLY A 75 4.34 -17.67 28.49
CA GLY A 75 3.85 -16.69 29.45
C GLY A 75 4.96 -16.10 30.35
N ARG A 76 6.22 -16.22 29.92
CA ARG A 76 7.38 -15.62 30.59
C ARG A 76 8.50 -15.33 29.60
N ALA A 77 9.31 -14.34 29.87
CA ALA A 77 10.53 -14.09 29.12
C ALA A 77 11.55 -15.24 29.25
N PRO A 78 12.38 -15.51 28.24
CA PRO A 78 13.47 -16.49 28.37
C PRO A 78 14.56 -15.94 29.31
N GLU A 79 15.18 -16.82 30.07
CA GLU A 79 16.33 -16.45 30.95
C GLU A 79 17.61 -16.29 30.09
N SER A 80 17.69 -17.04 29.00
CA SER A 80 18.76 -16.95 28.00
C SER A 80 18.29 -17.54 26.67
N MET A 81 19.05 -17.30 25.60
CA MET A 81 18.79 -17.93 24.29
C MET A 81 18.80 -19.46 24.31
N ASN A 82 19.42 -20.07 25.34
CA ASN A 82 19.42 -21.52 25.51
C ASN A 82 18.05 -22.11 25.84
N ASP A 83 17.12 -21.32 26.35
CA ASP A 83 15.73 -21.72 26.61
C ASP A 83 14.94 -21.90 25.31
N ILE A 84 15.38 -21.26 24.25
CA ILE A 84 14.69 -21.19 22.96
C ILE A 84 15.22 -22.27 22.02
N ALA A 85 14.34 -23.18 21.59
CA ALA A 85 14.67 -24.15 20.56
C ALA A 85 14.61 -23.49 19.17
N CYS A 86 15.51 -23.91 18.27
CA CYS A 86 15.46 -23.42 16.88
C CYS A 86 14.13 -23.76 16.21
N PRO A 87 13.39 -22.79 15.66
CA PRO A 87 12.11 -23.05 14.99
C PRO A 87 12.22 -23.97 13.79
N ASN A 88 13.41 -24.01 13.15
CA ASN A 88 13.64 -24.80 11.94
C ASN A 88 14.06 -26.26 12.23
N CYS A 89 14.96 -26.48 13.17
CA CYS A 89 15.52 -27.82 13.41
C CYS A 89 15.23 -28.40 14.82
N GLY A 90 14.61 -27.62 15.69
CA GLY A 90 14.28 -28.04 17.07
C GLY A 90 15.47 -28.16 18.03
N GLY A 91 16.69 -27.87 17.59
CA GLY A 91 17.89 -27.94 18.43
C GLY A 91 17.88 -26.88 19.54
N LYS A 92 18.56 -27.18 20.64
CA LYS A 92 18.75 -26.28 21.78
C LYS A 92 20.23 -26.03 22.03
N ASN A 93 20.55 -24.92 22.69
CA ASN A 93 21.94 -24.52 23.02
C ASN A 93 22.86 -24.42 21.77
N ILE A 94 22.33 -23.88 20.70
CA ILE A 94 22.93 -23.89 19.37
C ILE A 94 22.93 -22.49 18.70
N TRP A 95 22.87 -21.44 19.51
CA TRP A 95 22.84 -20.08 19.01
C TRP A 95 24.24 -19.45 19.03
N THR A 96 24.55 -18.69 18.00
CA THR A 96 25.72 -17.81 18.00
C THR A 96 25.49 -16.59 18.89
N GLU A 97 26.56 -15.86 19.23
CA GLU A 97 26.43 -14.52 19.78
C GLU A 97 25.67 -13.61 18.79
N PRO A 98 24.83 -12.70 19.29
CA PRO A 98 24.10 -11.77 18.45
C PRO A 98 25.05 -10.80 17.75
N LYS A 99 24.77 -10.55 16.47
CA LYS A 99 25.48 -9.54 15.67
C LYS A 99 24.48 -8.48 15.20
N ALA A 100 24.82 -7.21 15.35
CA ALA A 100 24.05 -6.12 14.80
C ALA A 100 24.01 -6.26 13.26
N PHE A 101 22.79 -6.35 12.73
CA PHE A 101 22.53 -6.41 11.29
C PHE A 101 21.83 -5.14 10.85
N ASN A 102 22.50 -4.29 10.09
CA ASN A 102 21.92 -3.04 9.63
C ASN A 102 20.95 -3.31 8.46
N GLY A 103 19.73 -2.79 8.58
CA GLY A 103 18.67 -2.90 7.60
C GLY A 103 18.83 -1.99 6.37
N LEU A 104 19.79 -1.06 6.38
CA LEU A 104 20.05 -0.18 5.25
C LEU A 104 20.80 -0.89 4.11
N LEU A 105 20.32 -0.74 2.88
CA LEU A 105 21.02 -1.17 1.68
C LEU A 105 21.99 -0.09 1.23
N GLN A 106 23.27 -0.45 1.05
CA GLN A 106 24.36 0.45 0.70
C GLN A 106 24.63 0.43 -0.81
N THR A 107 25.08 1.55 -1.32
CA THR A 107 25.63 1.69 -2.67
C THR A 107 26.77 2.71 -2.67
N PHE A 108 27.57 2.72 -3.75
CA PHE A 108 28.66 3.68 -3.92
C PHE A 108 28.42 4.50 -5.18
N LEU A 109 28.54 5.81 -5.07
CA LEU A 109 28.53 6.74 -6.20
C LEU A 109 29.93 7.22 -6.50
N GLY A 110 30.22 7.41 -7.79
CA GLY A 110 31.52 7.81 -8.26
C GLY A 110 32.32 6.67 -8.91
N PRO A 111 33.53 6.96 -9.43
CA PRO A 111 34.32 6.01 -10.23
C PRO A 111 34.99 4.91 -9.39
N VAL A 112 35.08 5.09 -8.08
CA VAL A 112 35.72 4.13 -7.15
C VAL A 112 34.83 3.92 -5.94
N ALA A 113 34.75 2.68 -5.47
CA ALA A 113 34.08 2.37 -4.22
C ALA A 113 34.93 2.82 -3.03
N ALA A 114 34.77 4.08 -2.62
CA ALA A 114 35.44 4.70 -1.50
C ALA A 114 34.41 5.20 -0.46
N GLU A 115 34.84 5.45 0.76
CA GLU A 115 33.98 5.83 1.85
C GLU A 115 33.24 7.17 1.58
N GLU A 116 33.87 8.10 0.88
CA GLU A 116 33.27 9.36 0.46
C GLU A 116 32.09 9.15 -0.51
N GLY A 117 32.12 8.05 -1.29
CA GLY A 117 31.06 7.67 -2.23
C GLY A 117 29.92 6.85 -1.61
N LEU A 118 29.98 6.54 -0.31
CA LEU A 118 28.97 5.71 0.34
C LEU A 118 27.64 6.44 0.43
N HIS A 119 26.63 5.85 -0.17
CA HIS A 119 25.24 6.28 -0.16
C HIS A 119 24.33 5.12 0.25
N TYR A 120 23.08 5.44 0.57
CA TYR A 120 22.10 4.42 0.93
C TYR A 120 20.87 4.53 0.03
N LEU A 121 20.28 3.36 -0.29
CA LEU A 121 18.93 3.28 -0.81
C LEU A 121 17.98 3.56 0.36
N ARG A 122 17.02 4.46 0.18
CA ARG A 122 16.11 4.88 1.26
C ARG A 122 15.29 3.70 1.81
N PRO A 123 15.22 3.49 3.14
CA PRO A 123 14.36 2.51 3.78
C PRO A 123 12.92 3.00 3.99
N GLU A 124 12.69 4.32 3.79
CA GLU A 124 11.41 5.02 3.87
C GLU A 124 11.44 6.27 2.98
N THR A 125 10.29 6.82 2.65
CA THR A 125 10.20 8.02 1.84
C THR A 125 10.20 9.32 2.65
N ALA A 126 9.99 9.24 3.98
CA ALA A 126 9.90 10.37 4.91
C ALA A 126 11.08 11.33 4.87
N GLN A 127 12.32 10.81 4.94
CA GLN A 127 13.52 11.66 5.06
C GLN A 127 13.73 12.54 3.82
N GLY A 128 13.32 12.05 2.63
CA GLY A 128 13.29 12.85 1.42
C GLY A 128 12.33 14.03 1.50
N ILE A 129 11.24 13.90 2.26
CA ILE A 129 10.27 14.97 2.50
C ILE A 129 10.87 15.99 3.47
N PHE A 130 11.44 15.57 4.58
CA PHE A 130 11.99 16.48 5.59
C PHE A 130 13.12 17.35 5.06
N VAL A 131 14.05 16.80 4.29
CA VAL A 131 15.16 17.59 3.70
C VAL A 131 14.68 18.57 2.64
N ASN A 132 13.49 18.39 2.09
CA ASN A 132 12.85 19.28 1.12
C ASN A 132 11.80 20.22 1.75
N PHE A 133 11.57 20.16 3.05
CA PHE A 133 10.54 20.96 3.74
C PHE A 133 10.59 22.45 3.40
N ALA A 134 11.74 23.09 3.60
CA ALA A 134 11.92 24.51 3.33
C ALA A 134 11.71 24.86 1.84
N ASN A 135 12.14 23.99 0.92
CA ASN A 135 11.93 24.16 -0.52
C ASN A 135 10.44 24.13 -0.87
N VAL A 136 9.70 23.17 -0.30
CA VAL A 136 8.25 23.03 -0.54
C VAL A 136 7.48 24.19 0.05
N VAL A 137 7.78 24.60 1.30
CA VAL A 137 7.15 25.77 1.94
C VAL A 137 7.33 27.00 1.08
N GLY A 138 8.56 27.25 0.59
CA GLY A 138 8.86 28.42 -0.25
C GLY A 138 8.21 28.35 -1.64
N ALA A 139 8.34 27.22 -2.34
CA ALA A 139 7.87 27.06 -3.71
C ALA A 139 6.35 26.98 -3.81
N ALA A 140 5.70 26.21 -2.93
CA ALA A 140 4.25 26.01 -2.92
C ALA A 140 3.52 27.04 -2.02
N ARG A 141 4.24 27.88 -1.28
CA ARG A 141 3.69 28.88 -0.33
C ARG A 141 2.76 28.26 0.73
N MET A 142 3.11 27.05 1.17
CA MET A 142 2.33 26.31 2.14
C MET A 142 2.47 26.90 3.54
N LYS A 143 1.41 26.75 4.34
CA LYS A 143 1.36 27.17 5.75
C LYS A 143 0.81 26.01 6.58
N PRO A 144 1.37 25.69 7.74
CA PRO A 144 0.78 24.71 8.63
C PRO A 144 -0.65 25.10 9.07
N PRO A 145 -1.60 24.14 9.16
CA PRO A 145 -1.40 22.73 8.89
C PRO A 145 -1.33 22.44 7.38
N PHE A 146 -0.33 21.69 6.94
CA PHE A 146 -0.24 21.22 5.56
C PHE A 146 0.57 19.92 5.47
N GLY A 147 0.41 19.18 4.38
CA GLY A 147 1.10 17.92 4.14
C GLY A 147 1.93 17.88 2.86
N ILE A 148 2.90 16.97 2.83
CA ILE A 148 3.68 16.62 1.65
C ILE A 148 3.53 15.11 1.44
N GLY A 149 2.88 14.71 0.35
CA GLY A 149 2.67 13.30 0.00
C GLY A 149 3.65 12.79 -1.03
N GLN A 150 4.08 11.56 -0.88
CA GLN A 150 4.95 10.86 -1.81
C GLN A 150 4.56 9.40 -1.98
N ILE A 151 4.65 8.89 -3.22
CA ILE A 151 4.59 7.47 -3.52
C ILE A 151 5.94 7.09 -4.12
N GLY A 152 6.58 6.07 -3.58
CA GLY A 152 7.87 5.66 -4.10
C GLY A 152 8.40 4.36 -3.54
N LYS A 153 9.45 3.85 -4.19
CA LYS A 153 10.16 2.67 -3.73
C LYS A 153 10.98 2.95 -2.49
N SER A 154 10.96 1.96 -1.57
CA SER A 154 11.79 1.89 -0.39
C SER A 154 12.47 0.52 -0.30
N PHE A 155 13.58 0.45 0.42
CA PHE A 155 14.46 -0.71 0.42
C PHE A 155 14.90 -1.03 1.85
N ARG A 156 14.62 -2.25 2.29
CA ARG A 156 15.07 -2.76 3.59
C ARG A 156 15.77 -4.09 3.42
N ASN A 157 16.96 -4.22 3.98
CA ASN A 157 17.72 -5.47 3.89
C ASN A 157 17.12 -6.51 4.84
N GLU A 158 15.90 -6.98 4.53
CA GLU A 158 15.16 -7.93 5.36
C GLU A 158 15.95 -9.24 5.53
N ILE A 159 16.09 -9.69 6.79
CA ILE A 159 16.74 -10.96 7.11
C ILE A 159 15.92 -12.12 6.56
N THR A 160 14.60 -12.10 6.76
CA THR A 160 13.68 -13.15 6.35
C THR A 160 12.49 -12.55 5.59
N PRO A 161 12.63 -12.31 4.27
CA PRO A 161 11.49 -12.01 3.43
C PRO A 161 10.46 -13.15 3.48
N GLY A 162 9.17 -12.84 3.37
CA GLY A 162 8.14 -13.88 3.46
C GLY A 162 6.73 -13.37 3.19
N ASN A 163 5.79 -14.31 3.24
CA ASN A 163 4.37 -14.06 3.00
C ASN A 163 4.12 -13.33 1.68
N PHE A 164 4.69 -13.86 0.59
CA PHE A 164 4.58 -13.34 -0.77
C PHE A 164 5.07 -11.88 -0.83
N ILE A 165 4.20 -10.91 -1.15
CA ILE A 165 4.53 -9.47 -1.26
C ILE A 165 4.38 -8.71 0.06
N PHE A 166 4.05 -9.37 1.16
CA PHE A 166 3.87 -8.73 2.46
C PHE A 166 5.20 -8.19 3.03
N ARG A 167 6.28 -9.00 2.91
CA ARG A 167 7.62 -8.62 3.39
C ARG A 167 8.67 -8.91 2.34
N THR A 168 9.12 -7.86 1.67
CA THR A 168 10.11 -7.90 0.58
C THR A 168 11.22 -6.88 0.84
N ARG A 169 12.40 -7.06 0.21
CA ARG A 169 13.53 -6.12 0.35
C ARG A 169 13.35 -4.84 -0.45
N GLU A 170 12.60 -4.90 -1.53
CA GLU A 170 12.17 -3.76 -2.33
C GLU A 170 10.64 -3.70 -2.29
N PHE A 171 10.07 -2.58 -1.89
CA PHE A 171 8.63 -2.38 -1.78
C PHE A 171 8.28 -0.93 -2.16
N GLU A 172 7.00 -0.63 -2.24
CA GLU A 172 6.53 0.74 -2.47
C GLU A 172 5.74 1.22 -1.25
N GLN A 173 5.98 2.48 -0.87
CA GLN A 173 5.24 3.20 0.16
C GLN A 173 4.38 4.31 -0.46
N MET A 174 3.27 4.57 0.19
CA MET A 174 2.42 5.75 0.02
C MET A 174 2.47 6.47 1.36
N GLU A 175 3.22 7.55 1.45
CA GLU A 175 3.57 8.22 2.70
C GLU A 175 3.29 9.71 2.61
N MET A 176 2.85 10.30 3.71
CA MET A 176 2.56 11.72 3.80
C MET A 176 3.02 12.25 5.14
N GLU A 177 3.78 13.34 5.12
CA GLU A 177 4.18 14.07 6.31
C GLU A 177 3.27 15.30 6.46
N PHE A 178 2.48 15.33 7.51
CA PHE A 178 1.55 16.40 7.79
C PHE A 178 2.07 17.28 8.92
N PHE A 179 2.40 18.52 8.57
CA PHE A 179 3.06 19.48 9.43
C PHE A 179 2.03 20.34 10.17
N VAL A 180 2.07 20.32 11.50
CA VAL A 180 1.10 20.99 12.36
C VAL A 180 1.76 21.87 13.40
N GLU A 181 1.02 22.80 13.97
CA GLU A 181 1.46 23.60 15.09
C GLU A 181 1.65 22.74 16.34
N PRO A 182 2.77 22.89 17.09
CA PRO A 182 2.97 22.18 18.35
C PRO A 182 1.79 22.38 19.32
N GLY A 183 1.33 21.27 19.91
CA GLY A 183 0.17 21.25 20.80
C GLY A 183 -1.17 20.96 20.11
N THR A 184 -1.23 20.90 18.77
CA THR A 184 -2.40 20.45 18.02
C THR A 184 -2.22 19.03 17.46
N ASP A 185 -1.08 18.43 17.72
CA ASP A 185 -0.62 17.17 17.15
C ASP A 185 -1.50 15.97 17.51
N GLU A 186 -2.07 15.92 18.71
CA GLU A 186 -2.96 14.81 19.12
C GLU A 186 -4.27 14.81 18.32
N GLU A 187 -4.89 15.97 18.12
CA GLU A 187 -6.13 16.11 17.34
C GLU A 187 -5.88 15.72 15.87
N TRP A 188 -4.74 16.15 15.29
CA TRP A 188 -4.38 15.79 13.93
C TRP A 188 -4.00 14.33 13.79
N HIS A 189 -3.42 13.71 14.81
CA HIS A 189 -3.13 12.28 14.82
C HIS A 189 -4.44 11.46 14.78
N ASP A 190 -5.40 11.77 15.66
CA ASP A 190 -6.71 11.12 15.69
C ASP A 190 -7.47 11.34 14.36
N TYR A 191 -7.44 12.56 13.82
CA TYR A 191 -8.03 12.85 12.51
C TYR A 191 -7.45 11.95 11.41
N TRP A 192 -6.12 11.83 11.33
CA TRP A 192 -5.50 11.01 10.28
C TRP A 192 -5.74 9.52 10.47
N ILE A 193 -5.84 9.02 11.69
CA ILE A 193 -6.23 7.62 11.97
C ILE A 193 -7.62 7.35 11.36
N GLU A 194 -8.60 8.24 11.62
CA GLU A 194 -9.95 8.10 11.07
C GLU A 194 -9.97 8.19 9.55
N GLN A 195 -9.30 9.19 8.96
CA GLN A 195 -9.25 9.37 7.51
C GLN A 195 -8.63 8.15 6.81
N ARG A 196 -7.57 7.59 7.38
CA ARG A 196 -6.90 6.45 6.78
C ARG A 196 -7.71 5.15 6.93
N MET A 197 -8.35 4.94 8.05
CA MET A 197 -9.28 3.81 8.25
C MET A 197 -10.44 3.87 7.24
N ASN A 198 -11.06 5.04 7.10
CA ASN A 198 -12.16 5.26 6.17
C ASN A 198 -11.73 5.03 4.71
N TRP A 199 -10.49 5.37 4.33
CA TRP A 199 -9.99 5.13 2.98
C TRP A 199 -10.01 3.65 2.58
N TYR A 200 -9.64 2.75 3.49
CA TYR A 200 -9.68 1.31 3.23
C TYR A 200 -11.11 0.79 3.11
N THR A 201 -12.01 1.21 3.99
CA THR A 201 -13.40 0.77 3.97
C THR A 201 -14.17 1.35 2.78
N ASP A 202 -13.93 2.59 2.40
CA ASP A 202 -14.52 3.23 1.21
C ASP A 202 -14.09 2.55 -0.11
N LEU A 203 -12.95 1.90 -0.12
CA LEU A 203 -12.46 1.10 -1.25
C LEU A 203 -12.80 -0.39 -1.14
N GLY A 204 -13.70 -0.76 -0.22
CA GLY A 204 -14.34 -2.06 -0.18
C GLY A 204 -13.71 -3.09 0.78
N ILE A 205 -12.71 -2.73 1.59
CA ILE A 205 -12.23 -3.62 2.65
C ILE A 205 -13.34 -3.77 3.71
N ASN A 206 -13.67 -5.02 4.06
CA ASN A 206 -14.61 -5.29 5.13
C ASN A 206 -14.06 -4.76 6.47
N PRO A 207 -14.77 -3.85 7.17
CA PRO A 207 -14.30 -3.29 8.44
C PRO A 207 -14.05 -4.35 9.53
N GLU A 208 -14.70 -5.51 9.48
CA GLU A 208 -14.44 -6.62 10.41
C GLU A 208 -13.04 -7.25 10.23
N ASN A 209 -12.40 -7.03 9.09
CA ASN A 209 -11.05 -7.48 8.78
C ASN A 209 -9.97 -6.43 9.12
N LEU A 210 -10.38 -5.25 9.60
CA LEU A 210 -9.48 -4.18 10.03
C LEU A 210 -9.50 -4.03 11.54
N ARG A 211 -8.38 -3.60 12.11
CA ARG A 211 -8.31 -3.14 13.49
C ARG A 211 -7.28 -2.04 13.65
N LEU A 212 -7.42 -1.25 14.71
CA LEU A 212 -6.38 -0.34 15.17
C LEU A 212 -5.53 -1.05 16.23
N PHE A 213 -4.21 -0.91 16.10
CA PHE A 213 -3.25 -1.41 17.07
C PHE A 213 -2.37 -0.25 17.56
N GLU A 214 -2.57 0.17 18.79
CA GLU A 214 -1.77 1.24 19.41
C GLU A 214 -0.53 0.64 20.09
N HIS A 215 0.65 1.14 19.74
CA HIS A 215 1.91 0.68 20.28
C HIS A 215 2.11 1.13 21.74
N ALA A 216 2.60 0.22 22.59
CA ALA A 216 3.01 0.56 23.94
C ALA A 216 4.20 1.53 23.91
N LYS A 217 4.27 2.45 24.86
CA LYS A 217 5.29 3.52 24.90
C LYS A 217 6.73 2.99 24.84
N GLU A 218 6.97 1.83 25.42
CA GLU A 218 8.27 1.17 25.48
C GLU A 218 8.72 0.58 24.12
N LYS A 219 7.77 0.41 23.21
CA LYS A 219 8.00 -0.13 21.84
C LYS A 219 7.98 0.94 20.74
N LEU A 220 7.80 2.20 21.11
CA LEU A 220 7.80 3.29 20.14
C LEU A 220 9.19 3.51 19.53
N SER A 221 9.23 3.87 18.25
CA SER A 221 10.46 4.37 17.63
C SER A 221 10.97 5.62 18.35
N HIS A 222 12.29 5.84 18.33
CA HIS A 222 12.95 6.94 19.05
C HIS A 222 12.46 8.36 18.68
N TYR A 223 11.79 8.50 17.56
CA TYR A 223 11.22 9.75 17.04
C TYR A 223 9.72 9.91 17.35
N SER A 224 9.04 8.86 17.81
CA SER A 224 7.59 8.86 17.94
C SER A 224 7.11 9.09 19.36
N LYS A 225 6.13 9.98 19.52
CA LYS A 225 5.37 10.21 20.74
C LYS A 225 4.21 9.24 20.89
N ARG A 226 3.59 8.86 19.77
CA ARG A 226 2.45 7.93 19.67
C ARG A 226 2.43 7.30 18.27
N THR A 227 2.18 6.00 18.19
CA THR A 227 2.02 5.29 16.92
C THR A 227 0.81 4.37 17.01
N VAL A 228 -0.03 4.41 15.98
CA VAL A 228 -1.18 3.53 15.79
C VAL A 228 -1.08 2.89 14.41
N ASP A 229 -1.13 1.55 14.36
CA ASP A 229 -1.19 0.83 13.11
C ASP A 229 -2.63 0.50 12.73
N ILE A 230 -2.94 0.63 11.44
CA ILE A 230 -4.08 -0.04 10.83
C ILE A 230 -3.61 -1.40 10.38
N GLU A 231 -4.18 -2.45 10.96
CA GLU A 231 -3.86 -3.83 10.64
C GLU A 231 -5.02 -4.53 9.91
N TYR A 232 -4.66 -5.45 9.01
CA TYR A 232 -5.62 -6.29 8.27
C TYR A 232 -5.46 -7.76 8.66
N ARG A 233 -6.57 -8.50 8.70
CA ARG A 233 -6.64 -9.93 9.00
C ARG A 233 -6.17 -10.77 7.81
N PHE A 234 -4.86 -10.96 7.66
CA PHE A 234 -4.29 -11.81 6.61
C PHE A 234 -4.42 -13.31 6.88
N GLY A 235 -4.58 -13.71 8.13
CA GLY A 235 -4.62 -15.11 8.52
C GLY A 235 -3.28 -15.84 8.36
N PHE A 236 -2.16 -15.15 8.54
CA PHE A 236 -0.84 -15.77 8.46
C PHE A 236 -0.62 -16.79 9.58
N GLN A 237 0.18 -17.81 9.30
CA GLN A 237 0.59 -18.75 10.33
C GLN A 237 1.44 -18.04 11.41
N GLY A 238 0.94 -18.02 12.66
CA GLY A 238 1.59 -17.37 13.80
C GLY A 238 1.14 -15.93 14.07
N SER A 239 0.43 -15.28 13.12
CA SER A 239 -0.18 -13.96 13.35
C SER A 239 -1.41 -13.80 12.49
N GLU A 240 -2.57 -13.56 13.08
CA GLU A 240 -3.83 -13.38 12.33
C GLU A 240 -3.84 -12.04 11.59
N PHE A 241 -3.31 -11.00 12.22
CA PHE A 241 -3.27 -9.64 11.68
C PHE A 241 -1.87 -9.24 11.25
N GLY A 242 -1.80 -8.32 10.30
CA GLY A 242 -0.57 -7.70 9.84
C GLY A 242 -0.78 -6.23 9.51
N GLU A 243 0.24 -5.43 9.77
CA GLU A 243 0.26 -3.99 9.53
C GLU A 243 0.07 -3.66 8.06
N LEU A 244 -0.88 -2.76 7.76
CA LEU A 244 -1.07 -2.12 6.46
C LEU A 244 -0.45 -0.73 6.40
N GLU A 245 -0.68 0.06 7.45
CA GLU A 245 -0.33 1.47 7.53
C GLU A 245 -0.02 1.84 8.97
N GLY A 246 1.14 2.41 9.21
CA GLY A 246 1.50 3.03 10.47
C GLY A 246 1.15 4.51 10.45
N ILE A 247 0.60 5.04 11.56
CA ILE A 247 0.32 6.45 11.72
C ILE A 247 1.05 6.93 12.97
N ALA A 248 2.14 7.69 12.78
CA ALA A 248 3.03 8.13 13.84
C ALA A 248 2.92 9.63 14.10
N ASN A 249 2.91 10.02 15.38
CA ASN A 249 3.17 11.37 15.80
C ASN A 249 4.67 11.51 16.08
N ARG A 250 5.41 12.08 15.12
CA ARG A 250 6.88 12.20 15.13
C ARG A 250 7.39 13.44 15.88
N THR A 251 6.48 14.26 16.40
CA THR A 251 6.81 15.56 16.99
C THR A 251 7.64 16.43 16.04
N ASP A 252 8.57 17.24 16.54
CA ASP A 252 9.52 18.04 15.75
C ASP A 252 10.88 17.35 15.52
N PHE A 253 10.98 16.07 15.86
CA PHE A 253 12.25 15.33 15.89
C PHE A 253 13.05 15.46 14.60
N ASP A 254 12.45 15.15 13.46
CA ASP A 254 13.14 15.10 12.17
C ASP A 254 13.60 16.49 11.72
N LEU A 255 12.70 17.49 11.74
CA LEU A 255 13.04 18.85 11.33
C LEU A 255 14.10 19.47 12.25
N THR A 256 14.00 19.28 13.56
CA THR A 256 14.99 19.76 14.53
C THR A 256 16.35 19.10 14.31
N THR A 257 16.37 17.77 14.10
CA THR A 257 17.60 17.03 13.90
C THR A 257 18.27 17.39 12.58
N HIS A 258 17.53 17.45 11.49
CA HIS A 258 18.08 17.88 10.19
C HIS A 258 18.55 19.34 10.21
N SER A 259 17.84 20.25 10.91
CA SER A 259 18.30 21.62 11.09
C SER A 259 19.65 21.67 11.80
N ARG A 260 19.79 20.94 12.91
CA ARG A 260 21.02 20.88 13.71
C ARG A 260 22.20 20.34 12.91
N GLU A 261 22.00 19.21 12.21
CA GLU A 261 23.08 18.51 11.50
C GLU A 261 23.50 19.21 10.18
N SER A 262 22.56 19.89 9.52
CA SER A 262 22.84 20.60 8.25
C SER A 262 23.17 22.08 8.42
N GLY A 263 22.79 22.70 9.53
CA GLY A 263 22.82 24.16 9.72
C GLY A 263 21.74 24.92 8.96
N ALA A 264 20.83 24.21 8.26
CA ALA A 264 19.68 24.83 7.59
C ALA A 264 18.54 25.09 8.59
N ASP A 265 17.85 26.22 8.44
CA ASP A 265 16.66 26.53 9.24
C ASP A 265 15.42 25.85 8.62
N LEU A 266 14.94 24.79 9.26
CA LEU A 266 13.71 24.08 8.89
C LEU A 266 12.53 24.46 9.80
N SER A 267 12.61 25.58 10.52
CA SER A 267 11.48 26.15 11.26
C SER A 267 10.50 26.87 10.33
N TYR A 268 9.28 27.03 10.79
CA TYR A 268 8.26 27.85 10.13
C TYR A 268 8.17 29.23 10.81
N PHE A 269 8.10 30.29 10.02
CA PHE A 269 7.81 31.63 10.53
C PHE A 269 6.32 31.95 10.37
N ASP A 270 5.62 32.02 11.48
CA ASP A 270 4.21 32.43 11.51
C ASP A 270 4.10 33.94 11.42
N GLN A 271 3.71 34.44 10.26
CA GLN A 271 3.56 35.87 10.01
C GLN A 271 2.43 36.54 10.83
N VAL A 272 1.43 35.76 11.22
CA VAL A 272 0.28 36.24 11.99
C VAL A 272 0.67 36.43 13.46
N LYS A 273 1.35 35.46 14.03
CA LYS A 273 1.84 35.48 15.42
C LYS A 273 3.15 36.25 15.59
N GLY A 274 3.90 36.45 14.50
CA GLY A 274 5.21 37.10 14.51
C GLY A 274 6.32 36.26 15.17
N GLU A 275 6.16 34.96 15.24
CA GLU A 275 7.09 34.03 15.91
C GLU A 275 7.52 32.86 15.03
N ARG A 276 8.61 32.21 15.43
CA ARG A 276 9.11 30.98 14.77
C ARG A 276 8.87 29.77 15.66
N TRP A 277 8.52 28.65 15.03
CA TRP A 277 8.40 27.37 15.70
C TRP A 277 8.71 26.22 14.72
N THR A 278 9.15 25.08 15.23
CA THR A 278 9.37 23.90 14.42
C THR A 278 8.06 23.09 14.37
N PRO A 279 7.51 22.79 13.18
CA PRO A 279 6.29 21.98 13.07
C PRO A 279 6.44 20.61 13.71
N TYR A 280 5.35 20.15 14.34
CA TYR A 280 5.18 18.74 14.66
C TYR A 280 4.68 18.01 13.42
N VAL A 281 4.97 16.72 13.34
CA VAL A 281 4.71 15.92 12.15
C VAL A 281 3.82 14.73 12.49
N ILE A 282 2.75 14.57 11.72
CA ILE A 282 1.93 13.36 11.70
C ILE A 282 2.20 12.62 10.40
N GLU A 283 2.61 11.36 10.52
CA GLU A 283 3.04 10.51 9.42
C GLU A 283 2.10 9.33 9.22
N PRO A 284 1.14 9.37 8.30
CA PRO A 284 0.52 8.17 7.73
C PRO A 284 1.42 7.56 6.65
N ALA A 285 1.85 6.32 6.88
CA ALA A 285 2.77 5.59 6.01
C ALA A 285 2.22 4.19 5.65
N ALA A 286 1.65 4.07 4.46
CA ALA A 286 1.06 2.83 3.97
C ALA A 286 2.02 2.01 3.11
N GLY A 287 2.08 0.70 3.35
CA GLY A 287 2.74 -0.24 2.46
C GLY A 287 1.87 -0.54 1.23
N LEU A 288 2.22 -0.02 0.05
CA LEU A 288 1.43 -0.24 -1.17
C LEU A 288 1.30 -1.73 -1.53
N THR A 289 2.39 -2.49 -1.43
CA THR A 289 2.37 -3.94 -1.72
C THR A 289 1.54 -4.72 -0.71
N ARG A 290 1.53 -4.31 0.56
CA ARG A 290 0.64 -4.88 1.60
C ARG A 290 -0.82 -4.53 1.33
N SER A 291 -1.11 -3.28 0.99
CA SER A 291 -2.46 -2.83 0.60
C SER A 291 -2.98 -3.59 -0.62
N LEU A 292 -2.13 -3.79 -1.66
CA LEU A 292 -2.46 -4.63 -2.81
C LEU A 292 -2.88 -6.04 -2.39
N MET A 293 -2.12 -6.65 -1.49
CA MET A 293 -2.42 -8.00 -0.98
C MET A 293 -3.73 -8.02 -0.19
N ALA A 294 -3.97 -7.03 0.69
CA ALA A 294 -5.19 -6.93 1.47
C ALA A 294 -6.43 -6.79 0.57
N PHE A 295 -6.40 -5.89 -0.41
CA PHE A 295 -7.51 -5.74 -1.37
C PHE A 295 -7.78 -7.01 -2.17
N LEU A 296 -6.76 -7.78 -2.55
CA LEU A 296 -6.95 -9.05 -3.24
C LEU A 296 -7.56 -10.13 -2.34
N VAL A 297 -7.07 -10.25 -1.10
CA VAL A 297 -7.56 -11.25 -0.13
C VAL A 297 -9.00 -10.94 0.26
N ASP A 298 -9.31 -9.67 0.54
CA ASP A 298 -10.66 -9.25 0.96
C ASP A 298 -11.67 -9.38 -0.18
N ALA A 299 -11.24 -9.13 -1.41
CA ALA A 299 -12.13 -9.22 -2.59
C ALA A 299 -12.42 -10.66 -3.03
N TYR A 300 -11.65 -11.65 -2.56
CA TYR A 300 -11.89 -13.05 -2.95
C TYR A 300 -13.13 -13.61 -2.31
N HIS A 301 -14.06 -14.08 -3.15
CA HIS A 301 -15.31 -14.70 -2.72
C HIS A 301 -15.63 -15.93 -3.58
N GLU A 302 -16.34 -16.86 -2.98
CA GLU A 302 -17.01 -17.96 -3.67
C GLU A 302 -18.52 -17.83 -3.41
N ASP A 303 -19.32 -17.82 -4.48
CA ASP A 303 -20.76 -17.78 -4.41
C ASP A 303 -21.39 -18.74 -5.41
N GLU A 304 -22.72 -18.81 -5.44
CA GLU A 304 -23.47 -19.65 -6.36
C GLU A 304 -24.00 -18.83 -7.53
N ALA A 305 -23.88 -19.38 -8.72
CA ALA A 305 -24.40 -18.76 -9.93
C ALA A 305 -25.18 -19.74 -10.80
N PRO A 306 -26.28 -19.30 -11.44
CA PRO A 306 -27.07 -20.16 -12.34
C PRO A 306 -26.21 -20.75 -13.45
N ASN A 307 -26.46 -22.02 -13.78
CA ASN A 307 -25.85 -22.69 -14.91
C ASN A 307 -26.85 -22.96 -16.06
N THR A 308 -26.33 -23.32 -17.22
CA THR A 308 -27.14 -23.54 -18.43
C THR A 308 -28.04 -24.80 -18.36
N LYS A 309 -27.89 -25.61 -17.31
CA LYS A 309 -28.67 -26.86 -17.10
C LYS A 309 -29.83 -26.67 -16.10
N GLY A 310 -30.06 -25.43 -15.63
CA GLY A 310 -31.10 -25.10 -14.65
C GLY A 310 -30.70 -25.39 -13.19
N GLY A 311 -29.43 -25.67 -12.92
CA GLY A 311 -28.85 -25.80 -11.60
C GLY A 311 -27.98 -24.60 -11.25
N VAL A 312 -27.16 -24.73 -10.20
CA VAL A 312 -26.15 -23.74 -9.77
C VAL A 312 -24.75 -24.35 -9.81
N ASP A 313 -23.76 -23.52 -10.09
CA ASP A 313 -22.34 -23.85 -10.01
C ASP A 313 -21.67 -22.87 -9.03
N VAL A 314 -20.64 -23.30 -8.32
CA VAL A 314 -19.79 -22.41 -7.54
C VAL A 314 -19.08 -21.44 -8.48
N ARG A 315 -19.16 -20.17 -8.14
CA ARG A 315 -18.50 -19.08 -8.86
C ARG A 315 -17.40 -18.48 -7.99
N THR A 316 -16.17 -18.50 -8.47
CA THR A 316 -15.09 -17.69 -7.92
C THR A 316 -15.22 -16.27 -8.47
N VAL A 317 -15.15 -15.26 -7.59
CA VAL A 317 -15.27 -13.85 -7.96
C VAL A 317 -14.35 -12.99 -7.12
N LEU A 318 -13.65 -12.03 -7.76
CA LEU A 318 -12.96 -10.95 -7.08
C LEU A 318 -13.87 -9.71 -7.01
N ARG A 319 -14.44 -9.45 -5.83
CA ARG A 319 -15.34 -8.30 -5.59
C ARG A 319 -14.56 -7.02 -5.28
N LEU A 320 -13.60 -6.70 -6.15
CA LEU A 320 -12.87 -5.44 -6.06
C LEU A 320 -13.81 -4.26 -6.25
N ASP A 321 -13.59 -3.18 -5.50
CA ASP A 321 -14.19 -1.89 -5.80
C ASP A 321 -13.96 -1.54 -7.28
N TYR A 322 -14.95 -0.96 -7.95
CA TYR A 322 -14.87 -0.69 -9.38
C TYR A 322 -13.73 0.26 -9.74
N ARG A 323 -13.38 1.17 -8.82
CA ARG A 323 -12.24 2.09 -8.95
C ARG A 323 -10.90 1.33 -8.96
N LEU A 324 -10.82 0.19 -8.26
CA LEU A 324 -9.62 -0.63 -8.15
C LEU A 324 -9.51 -1.70 -9.25
N ALA A 325 -10.62 -2.15 -9.83
CA ALA A 325 -10.65 -3.23 -10.82
C ALA A 325 -9.62 -3.03 -11.95
N PRO A 326 -8.76 -4.02 -12.25
CA PRO A 326 -7.72 -3.90 -13.27
C PRO A 326 -8.27 -3.70 -14.69
N ILE A 327 -9.34 -4.41 -15.01
CA ILE A 327 -10.12 -4.28 -16.24
C ILE A 327 -11.45 -3.65 -15.87
N LYS A 328 -11.84 -2.57 -16.53
CA LYS A 328 -13.07 -1.84 -16.17
C LYS A 328 -14.32 -2.40 -16.84
N ALA A 329 -14.16 -2.89 -18.05
CA ALA A 329 -15.22 -3.62 -18.73
C ALA A 329 -14.62 -4.63 -19.71
N ALA A 330 -15.38 -5.71 -19.99
CA ALA A 330 -15.05 -6.67 -21.02
C ALA A 330 -16.12 -6.64 -22.13
N ILE A 331 -15.69 -6.53 -23.38
CA ILE A 331 -16.57 -6.51 -24.54
C ILE A 331 -16.59 -7.90 -25.16
N LEU A 332 -17.78 -8.49 -25.18
CA LEU A 332 -17.99 -9.90 -25.48
C LEU A 332 -19.04 -10.05 -26.59
N PRO A 333 -18.70 -10.46 -27.83
CA PRO A 333 -19.73 -10.82 -28.79
C PRO A 333 -20.47 -12.07 -28.29
N LEU A 334 -21.80 -12.15 -28.39
CA LEU A 334 -22.60 -13.28 -27.91
C LEU A 334 -22.09 -14.61 -28.49
N SER A 335 -21.74 -14.61 -29.74
CA SER A 335 -21.06 -15.70 -30.46
C SER A 335 -19.95 -15.16 -31.35
N ARG A 336 -18.94 -15.99 -31.61
CA ARG A 336 -17.90 -15.67 -32.57
C ARG A 336 -18.44 -15.86 -33.99
N ASN A 337 -18.77 -14.77 -34.66
CA ASN A 337 -19.19 -14.76 -36.06
C ASN A 337 -18.77 -13.48 -36.79
N GLU A 338 -19.05 -13.44 -38.09
CA GLU A 338 -18.62 -12.35 -38.95
C GLU A 338 -19.41 -11.04 -38.77
N ASP A 339 -20.61 -11.11 -38.19
CA ASP A 339 -21.46 -9.95 -37.94
C ASP A 339 -21.15 -9.28 -36.59
N LEU A 340 -21.06 -10.07 -35.48
CA LEU A 340 -20.92 -9.55 -34.11
C LEU A 340 -19.49 -9.20 -33.78
N SER A 341 -18.52 -10.03 -34.20
CA SER A 341 -17.11 -9.84 -33.77
C SER A 341 -16.51 -8.51 -34.19
N PRO A 342 -16.73 -8.00 -35.43
CA PRO A 342 -16.24 -6.67 -35.82
C PRO A 342 -16.86 -5.54 -34.99
N VAL A 343 -18.17 -5.57 -34.73
CA VAL A 343 -18.88 -4.56 -33.92
C VAL A 343 -18.31 -4.53 -32.50
N ALA A 344 -18.17 -5.70 -31.89
CA ALA A 344 -17.59 -5.82 -30.55
C ALA A 344 -16.13 -5.35 -30.49
N ARG A 345 -15.31 -5.63 -31.52
CA ARG A 345 -13.90 -5.15 -31.57
C ARG A 345 -13.82 -3.64 -31.70
N ASN A 346 -14.67 -3.04 -32.59
CA ASN A 346 -14.71 -1.60 -32.73
C ASN A 346 -15.12 -0.90 -31.45
N LEU A 347 -16.14 -1.42 -30.78
CA LEU A 347 -16.58 -0.92 -29.47
C LEU A 347 -15.47 -1.02 -28.43
N ALA A 348 -14.77 -2.17 -28.34
CA ALA A 348 -13.64 -2.34 -27.44
C ALA A 348 -12.51 -1.34 -27.75
N GLN A 349 -12.21 -1.11 -29.03
CA GLN A 349 -11.20 -0.14 -29.46
C GLN A 349 -11.57 1.30 -29.08
N GLU A 350 -12.83 1.68 -29.23
CA GLU A 350 -13.33 3.00 -28.81
C GLU A 350 -13.18 3.20 -27.30
N LEU A 351 -13.66 2.24 -26.50
CA LEU A 351 -13.66 2.33 -25.04
C LEU A 351 -12.25 2.26 -24.43
N ARG A 352 -11.27 1.64 -25.10
CA ARG A 352 -9.85 1.67 -24.69
C ARG A 352 -9.24 3.07 -24.64
N GLY A 353 -9.82 4.03 -25.32
CA GLY A 353 -9.43 5.44 -25.19
C GLY A 353 -9.71 6.03 -23.80
N TYR A 354 -10.52 5.38 -22.99
CA TYR A 354 -10.97 5.87 -21.68
C TYR A 354 -10.55 4.96 -20.53
N TRP A 355 -10.59 3.63 -20.74
CA TRP A 355 -10.37 2.64 -19.69
C TRP A 355 -9.57 1.44 -20.19
N ASN A 356 -9.08 0.64 -19.25
CA ASN A 356 -8.52 -0.67 -19.57
C ASN A 356 -9.67 -1.65 -19.86
N ILE A 357 -9.80 -2.04 -21.12
CA ILE A 357 -10.91 -2.83 -21.68
C ILE A 357 -10.37 -4.16 -22.20
N ASP A 358 -11.00 -5.26 -21.77
CA ASP A 358 -10.78 -6.58 -22.33
C ASP A 358 -11.72 -6.88 -23.52
N PHE A 359 -11.30 -7.78 -24.39
CA PHE A 359 -12.09 -8.33 -25.47
C PHE A 359 -11.90 -9.83 -25.51
N ASP A 360 -13.00 -10.59 -25.45
CA ASP A 360 -12.94 -12.04 -25.48
C ASP A 360 -14.07 -12.62 -26.36
N ASP A 361 -13.70 -13.38 -27.40
CA ASP A 361 -14.62 -14.11 -28.28
C ASP A 361 -14.42 -15.65 -28.21
N SER A 362 -13.68 -16.14 -27.21
CA SER A 362 -13.29 -17.54 -27.10
C SER A 362 -14.21 -18.37 -26.20
N GLY A 363 -14.89 -19.34 -26.80
CA GLY A 363 -15.80 -20.26 -26.11
C GLY A 363 -17.20 -19.67 -25.86
N ALA A 364 -18.01 -20.35 -25.05
CA ALA A 364 -19.37 -19.92 -24.72
C ALA A 364 -19.42 -18.68 -23.84
N ILE A 365 -20.42 -17.82 -24.02
CA ILE A 365 -20.59 -16.56 -23.30
C ILE A 365 -20.57 -16.73 -21.77
N GLY A 366 -21.19 -17.77 -21.22
CA GLY A 366 -21.18 -18.03 -19.78
C GLY A 366 -19.79 -18.30 -19.21
N ARG A 367 -18.89 -18.97 -19.97
CA ARG A 367 -17.49 -19.17 -19.56
C ARG A 367 -16.71 -17.87 -19.60
N ARG A 368 -17.00 -17.00 -20.53
CA ARG A 368 -16.37 -15.67 -20.62
C ARG A 368 -16.76 -14.79 -19.45
N TYR A 369 -18.03 -14.80 -19.04
CA TYR A 369 -18.47 -14.12 -17.82
C TYR A 369 -17.69 -14.63 -16.60
N ARG A 370 -17.52 -15.97 -16.44
CA ARG A 370 -16.76 -16.53 -15.33
C ARG A 370 -15.31 -16.06 -15.30
N ARG A 371 -14.63 -16.05 -16.46
CA ARG A 371 -13.26 -15.52 -16.53
C ARG A 371 -13.16 -14.06 -16.09
N GLN A 372 -14.17 -13.25 -16.41
CA GLN A 372 -14.21 -11.84 -15.99
C GLN A 372 -14.57 -11.68 -14.52
N ASP A 373 -15.46 -12.52 -13.98
CA ASP A 373 -15.76 -12.57 -12.55
C ASP A 373 -14.49 -12.92 -11.74
N GLU A 374 -13.71 -13.93 -12.17
CA GLU A 374 -12.46 -14.39 -11.52
C GLU A 374 -11.37 -13.31 -11.46
N ILE A 375 -11.31 -12.41 -12.42
CA ILE A 375 -10.31 -11.32 -12.45
C ILE A 375 -10.85 -9.99 -11.93
N GLY A 376 -12.11 -9.96 -11.50
CA GLY A 376 -12.72 -8.79 -10.86
C GLY A 376 -13.21 -7.71 -11.81
N THR A 377 -13.46 -8.02 -13.08
CA THR A 377 -14.03 -7.06 -14.05
C THR A 377 -15.46 -6.70 -13.67
N PRO A 378 -15.80 -5.42 -13.38
CA PRO A 378 -17.11 -5.06 -12.85
C PRO A 378 -18.23 -5.18 -13.91
N PHE A 379 -17.94 -4.96 -15.18
CA PHE A 379 -18.94 -4.95 -16.23
C PHE A 379 -18.56 -5.83 -17.42
N CYS A 380 -19.50 -6.70 -17.85
CA CYS A 380 -19.40 -7.40 -19.11
C CYS A 380 -20.44 -6.82 -20.09
N VAL A 381 -19.97 -6.32 -21.22
CA VAL A 381 -20.79 -5.74 -22.28
C VAL A 381 -20.92 -6.74 -23.41
N THR A 382 -22.13 -7.27 -23.60
CA THR A 382 -22.42 -8.27 -24.63
C THR A 382 -23.02 -7.60 -25.86
N VAL A 383 -22.35 -7.81 -27.00
CA VAL A 383 -22.85 -7.48 -28.34
C VAL A 383 -23.55 -8.72 -28.89
N ASP A 384 -24.85 -8.62 -29.14
CA ASP A 384 -25.70 -9.68 -29.59
C ASP A 384 -26.36 -9.34 -30.97
N PHE A 385 -27.22 -10.22 -31.51
CA PHE A 385 -27.87 -9.99 -32.81
C PHE A 385 -28.86 -8.82 -32.75
N GLU A 386 -29.53 -8.60 -31.61
CA GLU A 386 -30.42 -7.45 -31.42
C GLU A 386 -29.65 -6.11 -31.49
N THR A 387 -28.36 -6.12 -31.10
CA THR A 387 -27.48 -4.94 -31.22
C THR A 387 -27.39 -4.39 -32.62
N LEU A 388 -27.48 -5.27 -33.64
CA LEU A 388 -27.42 -4.86 -35.05
C LEU A 388 -28.65 -4.07 -35.45
N ASP A 389 -29.79 -4.33 -34.81
CA ASP A 389 -31.08 -3.70 -35.12
C ASP A 389 -31.35 -2.47 -34.22
N ASP A 390 -31.15 -2.60 -32.90
CA ASP A 390 -31.54 -1.59 -31.94
C ASP A 390 -30.40 -0.65 -31.48
N GLN A 391 -29.16 -0.91 -31.92
CA GLN A 391 -27.97 -0.15 -31.56
C GLN A 391 -27.77 -0.08 -30.01
N ALA A 392 -28.12 -1.17 -29.29
CA ALA A 392 -27.93 -1.30 -27.86
C ALA A 392 -27.16 -2.60 -27.52
N VAL A 393 -26.60 -2.65 -26.35
CA VAL A 393 -25.82 -3.79 -25.83
C VAL A 393 -26.35 -4.20 -24.47
N THR A 394 -26.11 -5.45 -24.10
CA THR A 394 -26.44 -5.95 -22.76
C THR A 394 -25.25 -5.76 -21.83
N VAL A 395 -25.40 -4.98 -20.77
CA VAL A 395 -24.39 -4.78 -19.72
C VAL A 395 -24.76 -5.65 -18.54
N ARG A 396 -23.85 -6.59 -18.20
CA ARG A 396 -23.97 -7.43 -16.99
C ARG A 396 -23.06 -6.88 -15.90
N GLU A 397 -23.61 -6.64 -14.74
CA GLU A 397 -22.89 -6.26 -13.53
C GLU A 397 -22.36 -7.52 -12.80
N ARG A 398 -21.11 -7.49 -12.31
CA ARG A 398 -20.37 -8.62 -11.72
C ARG A 398 -21.03 -9.18 -10.45
N ASP A 399 -21.35 -8.30 -9.49
CA ASP A 399 -21.70 -8.72 -8.14
C ASP A 399 -23.14 -9.23 -8.05
N THR A 400 -24.07 -8.55 -8.69
CA THR A 400 -25.49 -8.91 -8.73
C THR A 400 -25.85 -9.86 -9.89
N MET A 401 -24.99 -9.96 -10.91
CA MET A 401 -25.25 -10.65 -12.19
C MET A 401 -26.45 -10.08 -12.96
N GLN A 402 -27.00 -8.93 -12.54
CA GLN A 402 -28.08 -8.28 -13.25
C GLN A 402 -27.62 -7.78 -14.61
N GLN A 403 -28.55 -7.79 -15.55
CA GLN A 403 -28.32 -7.37 -16.94
C GLN A 403 -29.26 -6.24 -17.30
N GLU A 404 -28.72 -5.23 -17.98
CA GLU A 404 -29.46 -4.06 -18.44
C GLU A 404 -29.14 -3.80 -19.90
N ARG A 405 -30.16 -3.40 -20.69
CA ARG A 405 -29.99 -3.01 -22.08
C ARG A 405 -29.63 -1.53 -22.17
N VAL A 406 -28.48 -1.21 -22.74
CA VAL A 406 -27.92 0.14 -22.82
C VAL A 406 -27.61 0.50 -24.27
N SER A 407 -28.10 1.65 -24.74
CA SER A 407 -27.78 2.15 -26.08
C SER A 407 -26.27 2.40 -26.19
N LEU A 408 -25.70 2.04 -27.37
CA LEU A 408 -24.28 2.28 -27.68
C LEU A 408 -23.89 3.76 -27.51
N SER A 409 -24.77 4.68 -27.91
CA SER A 409 -24.54 6.12 -27.77
C SER A 409 -24.44 6.61 -26.32
N LYS A 410 -25.00 5.89 -25.34
CA LYS A 410 -24.99 6.20 -23.90
C LYS A 410 -24.05 5.33 -23.09
N LEU A 411 -23.46 4.29 -23.69
CA LEU A 411 -22.69 3.28 -22.97
C LEU A 411 -21.48 3.90 -22.23
N ARG A 412 -20.78 4.82 -22.85
CA ARG A 412 -19.63 5.50 -22.21
C ARG A 412 -20.06 6.29 -20.99
N GLU A 413 -21.14 7.06 -21.09
CA GLU A 413 -21.69 7.82 -19.95
C GLU A 413 -22.15 6.89 -18.82
N TYR A 414 -22.86 5.83 -19.19
CA TYR A 414 -23.34 4.81 -18.27
C TYR A 414 -22.19 4.15 -17.48
N LEU A 415 -21.16 3.65 -18.18
CA LEU A 415 -20.00 3.06 -17.55
C LEU A 415 -19.21 4.08 -16.71
N GLY A 416 -19.04 5.30 -17.22
CA GLY A 416 -18.34 6.38 -16.55
C GLY A 416 -18.98 6.72 -15.20
N ALA A 417 -20.31 6.85 -15.17
CA ALA A 417 -21.03 7.14 -13.92
C ALA A 417 -20.86 6.04 -12.87
N LYS A 418 -20.82 4.76 -13.29
CA LYS A 418 -20.65 3.62 -12.37
C LYS A 418 -19.19 3.38 -11.92
N LEU A 419 -18.21 3.71 -12.73
CA LEU A 419 -16.79 3.43 -12.44
C LEU A 419 -16.14 4.47 -11.52
N VAL A 420 -16.80 5.59 -11.24
CA VAL A 420 -16.31 6.67 -10.35
C VAL A 420 -17.06 6.76 -9.04
N SER A 421 -18.15 6.02 -8.89
CA SER A 421 -19.03 6.03 -7.70
C SER A 421 -18.48 5.16 -6.57
#